data_57b6959c1e63c557c9512703e24a0f24
#
_entry.id   57b6959c1e63c557c9512703e24a0f24
#
_cell.length_a   1.000
_cell.length_b   1.000
_cell.length_c   1.000
_cell.angle_alpha   90.00
_cell.angle_beta   90.00
_cell.angle_gamma   90.00
#
_symmetry.space_group_name_H-M   'P 1'
#
loop_
_entity.id
_entity.type
_entity.pdbx_description
1 polymer ?
#
loop_
_entity_poly.entity_id
_entity_poly.type
_entity_poly.pdbx_seq_one_letter_code
_entity_poly.pdbx_strand_id
1 'polypeptide(L)'
;MAVLSANDLDRFTPAHRASDPVPPVYLIAPMTWRQRAAWRADLAGAGISRLPSDEDFVRGVRAALEEVAPDNLAECLDAVDAMLGVMAADPMAEVAPSPEGTVVPPDPERDAEIARRTAVLDAYATVERAMAAHPRVAGMAMERARFNGLAPGLAAAHALRGWEGVPVPFVRRNGVVPDDALDRLPDDDLRAVGFRALELMRVSDTARKN
;
A
#
# COMPACT_ATOMS: atom_id res chain seq x y z
N MET A 1 -12.25 14.64 -9.33
CA MET A 1 -11.45 13.44 -9.72
C MET A 1 -12.31 12.62 -10.67
N ALA A 2 -11.85 12.36 -11.90
CA ALA A 2 -12.59 11.52 -12.84
C ALA A 2 -12.57 10.07 -12.32
N VAL A 3 -13.74 9.42 -12.31
CA VAL A 3 -13.87 8.00 -11.98
C VAL A 3 -13.33 7.21 -13.17
N LEU A 4 -12.19 6.53 -13.02
CA LEU A 4 -11.67 5.65 -14.07
C LEU A 4 -12.61 4.46 -14.23
N SER A 5 -13.12 4.28 -15.44
CA SER A 5 -13.87 3.07 -15.80
C SER A 5 -12.91 1.90 -16.02
N ALA A 6 -13.43 0.67 -16.00
CA ALA A 6 -12.61 -0.53 -16.27
C ALA A 6 -12.00 -0.54 -17.70
N ASN A 7 -12.44 0.39 -18.56
CA ASN A 7 -11.93 0.57 -19.91
C ASN A 7 -10.89 1.69 -20.02
N ASP A 8 -10.73 2.50 -18.98
CA ASP A 8 -9.74 3.57 -18.97
C ASP A 8 -8.37 2.99 -18.62
N LEU A 9 -7.39 3.25 -19.45
CA LEU A 9 -6.01 2.82 -19.23
C LEU A 9 -5.24 3.94 -18.52
N ASP A 10 -4.74 3.62 -17.33
CA ASP A 10 -3.74 4.44 -16.65
C ASP A 10 -2.37 4.19 -17.30
N ARG A 11 -1.73 5.26 -17.78
CA ARG A 11 -0.38 5.22 -18.36
C ARG A 11 0.60 5.54 -17.25
N PHE A 12 1.25 4.53 -16.74
CA PHE A 12 2.12 4.62 -15.57
C PHE A 12 3.59 4.40 -15.94
N THR A 13 4.44 5.31 -15.49
CA THR A 13 5.89 5.17 -15.52
C THR A 13 6.39 5.12 -14.08
N PRO A 14 7.13 4.07 -13.65
CA PRO A 14 7.71 4.02 -12.31
C PRO A 14 8.63 5.23 -12.04
N ALA A 15 8.53 5.83 -10.86
CA ALA A 15 9.25 7.06 -10.53
C ALA A 15 10.78 6.92 -10.69
N HIS A 16 11.33 5.76 -10.34
CA HIS A 16 12.77 5.46 -10.48
C HIS A 16 13.25 5.36 -11.94
N ARG A 17 12.30 5.23 -12.91
CA ARG A 17 12.57 5.15 -14.34
C ARG A 17 12.28 6.46 -15.08
N ALA A 18 11.72 7.47 -14.40
CA ALA A 18 11.28 8.71 -15.02
C ALA A 18 12.40 9.50 -15.72
N SER A 19 13.65 9.32 -15.27
CA SER A 19 14.83 9.96 -15.84
C SER A 19 15.54 9.15 -16.94
N ASP A 20 15.00 7.97 -17.30
CA ASP A 20 15.59 7.16 -18.36
C ASP A 20 15.44 7.87 -19.72
N PRO A 21 16.37 7.69 -20.65
CA PRO A 21 16.27 8.27 -22.02
C PRO A 21 15.00 7.82 -22.76
N VAL A 22 14.54 6.61 -22.50
CA VAL A 22 13.28 6.04 -23.00
C VAL A 22 12.61 5.32 -21.84
N PRO A 23 11.83 6.05 -21.01
CA PRO A 23 11.20 5.45 -19.85
C PRO A 23 10.13 4.43 -20.28
N PRO A 24 10.04 3.28 -19.61
CA PRO A 24 8.97 2.32 -19.85
C PRO A 24 7.62 2.92 -19.45
N VAL A 25 6.59 2.63 -20.22
CA VAL A 25 5.20 3.01 -19.91
C VAL A 25 4.37 1.74 -19.77
N TYR A 26 3.77 1.55 -18.61
CA TYR A 26 2.89 0.43 -18.32
C TYR A 26 1.43 0.88 -18.44
N LEU A 27 0.63 0.11 -19.16
CA LEU A 27 -0.79 0.36 -19.36
C LEU A 27 -1.56 -0.47 -18.33
N ILE A 28 -2.15 0.19 -17.34
CA ILE A 28 -2.82 -0.45 -16.21
C ILE A 28 -4.32 -0.12 -16.28
N ALA A 29 -5.20 -1.11 -16.15
CA ALA A 29 -6.63 -0.88 -16.01
C ALA A 29 -7.09 -1.25 -14.59
N PRO A 30 -8.07 -0.51 -14.03
CA PRO A 30 -8.74 -0.93 -12.81
C PRO A 30 -9.29 -2.34 -12.95
N MET A 31 -9.08 -3.19 -11.96
CA MET A 31 -9.60 -4.55 -12.00
C MET A 31 -11.12 -4.57 -11.92
N THR A 32 -11.74 -5.34 -12.79
CA THR A 32 -13.17 -5.68 -12.70
C THR A 32 -13.43 -6.52 -11.45
N TRP A 33 -14.70 -6.66 -11.03
CA TRP A 33 -15.04 -7.50 -9.88
C TRP A 33 -14.59 -8.97 -10.05
N ARG A 34 -14.63 -9.50 -11.27
CA ARG A 34 -14.17 -10.88 -11.58
C ARG A 34 -12.66 -11.01 -11.43
N GLN A 35 -11.92 -10.03 -11.92
CA GLN A 35 -10.46 -9.99 -11.78
C GLN A 35 -10.03 -9.83 -10.32
N ARG A 36 -10.76 -9.03 -9.52
CA ARG A 36 -10.53 -8.92 -8.07
C ARG A 36 -10.81 -10.22 -7.34
N ALA A 37 -11.87 -10.94 -7.75
CA ALA A 37 -12.17 -12.26 -7.18
C ALA A 37 -11.07 -13.28 -7.52
N ALA A 38 -10.59 -13.29 -8.77
CA ALA A 38 -9.48 -14.14 -9.19
C ALA A 38 -8.18 -13.79 -8.44
N TRP A 39 -7.82 -12.51 -8.37
CA TRP A 39 -6.66 -12.04 -7.61
C TRP A 39 -6.71 -12.47 -6.13
N ARG A 40 -7.89 -12.37 -5.48
CA ARG A 40 -8.06 -12.85 -4.10
C ARG A 40 -7.89 -14.37 -3.99
N ALA A 41 -8.36 -15.12 -5.00
CA ALA A 41 -8.17 -16.57 -5.04
C ALA A 41 -6.69 -16.94 -5.19
N ASP A 42 -5.95 -16.20 -6.02
CA ASP A 42 -4.50 -16.39 -6.19
C ASP A 42 -3.74 -16.08 -4.90
N LEU A 43 -4.10 -14.99 -4.19
CA LEU A 43 -3.55 -14.69 -2.86
C LEU A 43 -3.82 -15.81 -1.86
N ALA A 44 -5.07 -16.31 -1.82
CA ALA A 44 -5.44 -17.43 -0.94
C ALA A 44 -4.67 -18.69 -1.31
N GLY A 45 -4.50 -18.98 -2.61
CA GLY A 45 -3.67 -20.09 -3.12
C GLY A 45 -2.20 -19.96 -2.69
N ALA A 46 -1.67 -18.74 -2.60
CA ALA A 46 -0.36 -18.44 -2.06
C ALA A 46 -0.30 -18.48 -0.52
N GLY A 47 -1.41 -18.85 0.15
CA GLY A 47 -1.51 -18.96 1.61
C GLY A 47 -1.70 -17.62 2.33
N ILE A 48 -2.16 -16.58 1.64
CA ILE A 48 -2.50 -15.27 2.21
C ILE A 48 -4.02 -15.17 2.28
N SER A 49 -4.59 -15.58 3.42
CA SER A 49 -6.04 -15.57 3.62
C SER A 49 -6.59 -14.23 4.08
N ARG A 50 -5.80 -13.44 4.77
CA ARG A 50 -6.15 -12.12 5.30
C ARG A 50 -4.91 -11.24 5.35
N LEU A 51 -5.07 -9.98 4.92
CA LEU A 51 -4.10 -8.93 5.23
C LEU A 51 -4.55 -8.30 6.56
N PRO A 52 -3.72 -8.30 7.61
CA PRO A 52 -3.96 -7.49 8.78
C PRO A 52 -4.00 -6.01 8.36
N SER A 53 -5.06 -5.30 8.70
CA SER A 53 -5.08 -3.84 8.53
C SER A 53 -4.02 -3.20 9.42
N ASP A 54 -3.65 -1.95 9.14
CA ASP A 54 -2.75 -1.22 10.02
C ASP A 54 -3.33 -1.13 11.44
N GLU A 55 -4.63 -0.94 11.56
CA GLU A 55 -5.35 -0.94 12.84
C GLU A 55 -5.27 -2.30 13.55
N ASP A 56 -5.47 -3.44 12.84
CA ASP A 56 -5.32 -4.79 13.40
C ASP A 56 -3.88 -4.98 13.93
N PHE A 57 -2.88 -4.45 13.20
CA PHE A 57 -1.50 -4.55 13.61
C PHE A 57 -1.22 -3.76 14.91
N VAL A 58 -1.67 -2.51 14.98
CA VAL A 58 -1.55 -1.66 16.20
C VAL A 58 -2.26 -2.32 17.39
N ARG A 59 -3.45 -2.87 17.20
CA ARG A 59 -4.16 -3.63 18.22
C ARG A 59 -3.42 -4.91 18.63
N GLY A 60 -2.74 -5.56 17.70
CA GLY A 60 -1.89 -6.71 17.98
C GLY A 60 -0.69 -6.37 18.87
N VAL A 61 -0.06 -5.20 18.63
CA VAL A 61 0.99 -4.65 19.48
C VAL A 61 0.47 -4.36 20.88
N ARG A 62 -0.74 -3.73 20.99
CA ARG A 62 -1.40 -3.50 22.28
C ARG A 62 -1.57 -4.79 23.07
N ALA A 63 -2.15 -5.81 22.44
CA ALA A 63 -2.37 -7.10 23.10
C ALA A 63 -1.06 -7.77 23.55
N ALA A 64 0.02 -7.63 22.77
CA ALA A 64 1.34 -8.12 23.14
C ALA A 64 1.92 -7.37 24.36
N LEU A 65 1.72 -6.05 24.43
CA LEU A 65 2.10 -5.25 25.61
C LEU A 65 1.38 -5.71 26.89
N GLU A 66 0.06 -5.94 26.79
CA GLU A 66 -0.76 -6.42 27.92
C GLU A 66 -0.33 -7.81 28.39
N GLU A 67 0.11 -8.69 27.47
CA GLU A 67 0.66 -10.02 27.78
C GLU A 67 2.03 -9.95 28.45
N VAL A 68 2.92 -9.05 28.02
CA VAL A 68 4.30 -8.89 28.58
C VAL A 68 4.29 -8.09 29.86
N ALA A 69 3.40 -7.09 29.98
CA ALA A 69 3.26 -6.17 31.10
C ALA A 69 4.60 -5.54 31.55
N PRO A 70 5.32 -4.80 30.69
CA PRO A 70 6.59 -4.15 31.05
C PRO A 70 6.38 -3.07 32.13
N ASP A 71 7.45 -2.70 32.84
CA ASP A 71 7.38 -1.71 33.92
C ASP A 71 6.77 -0.36 33.47
N ASN A 72 6.99 0.03 32.22
CA ASN A 72 6.43 1.25 31.62
C ASN A 72 5.17 1.01 30.77
N LEU A 73 4.38 -0.02 31.11
CA LEU A 73 3.18 -0.42 30.33
C LEU A 73 2.25 0.75 30.05
N ALA A 74 1.97 1.62 31.03
CA ALA A 74 1.05 2.74 30.86
C ALA A 74 1.51 3.69 29.75
N GLU A 75 2.79 4.06 29.75
CA GLU A 75 3.38 4.94 28.72
C GLU A 75 3.33 4.28 27.33
N CYS A 76 3.60 2.98 27.24
CA CYS A 76 3.51 2.22 25.98
C CYS A 76 2.07 2.16 25.46
N LEU A 77 1.08 1.96 26.34
CA LEU A 77 -0.34 1.94 25.95
C LEU A 77 -0.81 3.31 25.49
N ASP A 78 -0.36 4.39 26.14
CA ASP A 78 -0.66 5.78 25.71
C ASP A 78 -0.14 6.04 24.29
N ALA A 79 1.05 5.57 23.94
CA ALA A 79 1.60 5.69 22.59
C ALA A 79 0.78 4.89 21.54
N VAL A 80 0.32 3.69 21.90
CA VAL A 80 -0.55 2.87 21.04
C VAL A 80 -1.93 3.53 20.86
N ASP A 81 -2.53 4.06 21.91
CA ASP A 81 -3.83 4.72 21.85
C ASP A 81 -3.76 6.03 21.05
N ALA A 82 -2.66 6.79 21.20
CA ALA A 82 -2.40 7.96 20.37
C ALA A 82 -2.29 7.60 18.87
N MET A 83 -1.62 6.48 18.54
CA MET A 83 -1.52 6.00 17.15
C MET A 83 -2.89 5.60 16.60
N LEU A 84 -3.73 4.88 17.36
CA LEU A 84 -5.10 4.56 16.96
C LEU A 84 -5.92 5.84 16.73
N GLY A 85 -5.72 6.86 17.56
CA GLY A 85 -6.35 8.18 17.39
C GLY A 85 -5.94 8.87 16.09
N VAL A 86 -4.66 8.82 15.72
CA VAL A 86 -4.18 9.35 14.44
C VAL A 86 -4.77 8.60 13.25
N MET A 87 -4.92 7.28 13.36
CA MET A 87 -5.51 6.45 12.29
C MET A 87 -7.03 6.65 12.14
N ALA A 88 -7.73 6.97 13.23
CA ALA A 88 -9.17 7.24 13.22
C ALA A 88 -9.49 8.65 12.70
N ALA A 89 -8.56 9.60 12.81
CA ALA A 89 -8.70 10.92 12.22
C ALA A 89 -8.71 10.79 10.69
N ASP A 90 -9.70 11.44 10.03
CA ASP A 90 -9.95 11.30 8.59
C ASP A 90 -8.67 11.58 7.76
N PRO A 91 -8.13 10.58 7.04
CA PRO A 91 -6.96 10.77 6.20
C PRO A 91 -7.23 11.72 5.01
N MET A 92 -8.51 12.00 4.69
CA MET A 92 -8.89 12.92 3.61
C MET A 92 -8.91 14.38 4.03
N ALA A 93 -8.75 14.70 5.32
CA ALA A 93 -8.37 16.05 5.78
C ALA A 93 -6.93 16.40 5.33
N GLU A 94 -6.26 15.49 4.70
CA GLU A 94 -4.93 15.65 4.12
C GLU A 94 -5.00 16.59 2.91
N VAL A 95 -4.43 17.73 3.13
CA VAL A 95 -3.98 18.77 2.19
C VAL A 95 -4.03 18.29 0.74
N ALA A 96 -4.97 18.85 -0.02
CA ALA A 96 -4.91 18.76 -1.47
C ALA A 96 -3.51 19.19 -1.93
N PRO A 97 -2.82 18.41 -2.79
CA PRO A 97 -1.52 18.80 -3.29
C PRO A 97 -1.63 20.20 -3.88
N SER A 98 -0.86 21.13 -3.34
CA SER A 98 -0.77 22.46 -3.93
C SER A 98 -0.34 22.33 -5.37
N PRO A 99 -0.93 23.07 -6.32
CA PRO A 99 -0.46 23.10 -7.68
C PRO A 99 1.05 23.36 -7.69
N GLU A 100 1.79 22.61 -8.48
CA GLU A 100 3.24 22.75 -8.61
C GLU A 100 3.60 24.24 -8.84
N GLY A 101 4.47 24.76 -7.99
CA GLY A 101 4.96 26.16 -8.08
C GLY A 101 4.29 27.16 -7.15
N THR A 102 3.28 26.81 -6.37
CA THR A 102 2.70 27.71 -5.38
C THR A 102 3.49 27.62 -4.08
N VAL A 103 4.19 28.68 -3.70
CA VAL A 103 4.79 28.80 -2.36
C VAL A 103 3.64 28.92 -1.38
N VAL A 104 3.34 27.83 -0.67
CA VAL A 104 2.33 27.86 0.40
C VAL A 104 2.91 28.68 1.54
N PRO A 105 2.23 29.75 2.00
CA PRO A 105 2.70 30.51 3.15
C PRO A 105 2.81 29.58 4.37
N PRO A 106 3.77 29.83 5.28
CA PRO A 106 3.92 29.05 6.50
C PRO A 106 2.60 29.09 7.30
N ASP A 107 2.08 27.92 7.60
CA ASP A 107 0.89 27.75 8.44
C ASP A 107 1.32 27.11 9.76
N PRO A 108 1.44 27.89 10.84
CA PRO A 108 1.94 27.40 12.12
C PRO A 108 1.03 26.32 12.74
N GLU A 109 -0.28 26.34 12.46
CA GLU A 109 -1.20 25.31 12.97
C GLU A 109 -0.96 23.96 12.24
N ARG A 110 -0.76 24.03 10.93
CA ARG A 110 -0.41 22.86 10.12
C ARG A 110 0.94 22.28 10.52
N ASP A 111 1.96 23.12 10.71
CA ASP A 111 3.30 22.71 11.11
C ASP A 111 3.27 22.05 12.50
N ALA A 112 2.50 22.61 13.44
CA ALA A 112 2.29 22.04 14.77
C ALA A 112 1.57 20.67 14.70
N GLU A 113 0.56 20.53 13.83
CA GLU A 113 -0.13 19.26 13.63
C GLU A 113 0.78 18.19 13.00
N ILE A 114 1.59 18.55 12.01
CA ILE A 114 2.59 17.64 11.42
C ILE A 114 3.59 17.19 12.50
N ALA A 115 4.10 18.12 13.30
CA ALA A 115 5.03 17.81 14.39
C ALA A 115 4.39 16.88 15.43
N ARG A 116 3.13 17.11 15.80
CA ARG A 116 2.37 16.26 16.72
C ARG A 116 2.20 14.85 16.16
N ARG A 117 1.80 14.71 14.89
CA ARG A 117 1.65 13.38 14.24
C ARG A 117 2.98 12.66 14.16
N THR A 118 4.06 13.37 13.80
CA THR A 118 5.41 12.78 13.76
C THR A 118 5.82 12.24 15.12
N ALA A 119 5.60 13.01 16.20
CA ALA A 119 5.92 12.57 17.55
C ALA A 119 5.14 11.30 17.96
N VAL A 120 3.86 11.19 17.58
CA VAL A 120 3.05 9.98 17.82
C VAL A 120 3.62 8.79 17.04
N LEU A 121 3.98 8.97 15.77
CA LEU A 121 4.57 7.91 14.95
C LEU A 121 5.90 7.41 15.52
N ASP A 122 6.77 8.32 15.99
CA ASP A 122 8.07 7.99 16.58
C ASP A 122 7.92 7.23 17.91
N ALA A 123 6.98 7.68 18.75
CA ALA A 123 6.68 7.01 20.02
C ALA A 123 6.16 5.58 19.77
N TYR A 124 5.17 5.44 18.86
CA TYR A 124 4.64 4.14 18.48
C TYR A 124 5.71 3.22 17.85
N ALA A 125 6.55 3.74 16.96
CA ALA A 125 7.63 2.97 16.34
C ALA A 125 8.64 2.41 17.36
N THR A 126 8.84 3.13 18.47
CA THR A 126 9.68 2.66 19.59
C THR A 126 9.03 1.47 20.29
N VAL A 127 7.72 1.55 20.57
CA VAL A 127 6.95 0.47 21.18
C VAL A 127 6.88 -0.74 20.24
N GLU A 128 6.59 -0.54 18.96
CA GLU A 128 6.54 -1.61 17.95
C GLU A 128 7.87 -2.36 17.89
N ARG A 129 9.00 -1.63 17.89
CA ARG A 129 10.34 -2.22 17.86
C ARG A 129 10.62 -3.04 19.13
N ALA A 130 10.19 -2.57 20.29
CA ALA A 130 10.33 -3.30 21.54
C ALA A 130 9.52 -4.62 21.53
N MET A 131 8.36 -4.62 20.87
CA MET A 131 7.48 -5.79 20.76
C MET A 131 7.76 -6.68 19.54
N ALA A 132 8.71 -6.32 18.67
CA ALA A 132 8.94 -7.01 17.40
C ALA A 132 9.24 -8.52 17.54
N ALA A 133 9.88 -8.92 18.65
CA ALA A 133 10.18 -10.33 18.94
C ALA A 133 9.00 -11.10 19.57
N HIS A 134 7.93 -10.41 19.98
CA HIS A 134 6.76 -11.07 20.54
C HIS A 134 6.07 -11.93 19.47
N PRO A 135 5.70 -13.21 19.73
CA PRO A 135 5.20 -14.14 18.72
C PRO A 135 4.01 -13.58 17.91
N ARG A 136 3.08 -12.88 18.55
CA ARG A 136 1.92 -12.25 17.91
C ARG A 136 2.35 -11.18 16.92
N VAL A 137 3.23 -10.27 17.32
CA VAL A 137 3.70 -9.14 16.48
C VAL A 137 4.55 -9.66 15.33
N ALA A 138 5.50 -10.58 15.62
CA ALA A 138 6.34 -11.22 14.62
C ALA A 138 5.51 -11.98 13.58
N GLY A 139 4.46 -12.71 14.00
CA GLY A 139 3.54 -13.40 13.10
C GLY A 139 2.82 -12.43 12.15
N MET A 140 2.27 -11.35 12.67
CA MET A 140 1.58 -10.33 11.88
C MET A 140 2.54 -9.58 10.94
N ALA A 141 3.76 -9.29 11.38
CA ALA A 141 4.80 -8.67 10.54
C ALA A 141 5.20 -9.59 9.38
N MET A 142 5.32 -10.90 9.63
CA MET A 142 5.63 -11.89 8.61
C MET A 142 4.48 -12.01 7.58
N GLU A 143 3.22 -12.04 8.01
CA GLU A 143 2.06 -12.04 7.11
C GLU A 143 2.03 -10.78 6.23
N ARG A 144 2.30 -9.60 6.83
CA ARG A 144 2.41 -8.33 6.09
C ARG A 144 3.55 -8.34 5.09
N ALA A 145 4.73 -8.83 5.48
CA ALA A 145 5.88 -8.95 4.58
C ALA A 145 5.57 -9.89 3.41
N ARG A 146 4.92 -11.02 3.67
CA ARG A 146 4.49 -11.97 2.64
C ARG A 146 3.47 -11.36 1.67
N PHE A 147 2.47 -10.64 2.20
CA PHE A 147 1.52 -9.92 1.38
C PHE A 147 2.22 -8.88 0.49
N ASN A 148 3.06 -8.02 1.07
CA ASN A 148 3.79 -6.98 0.34
C ASN A 148 4.75 -7.53 -0.71
N GLY A 149 5.24 -8.76 -0.51
CA GLY A 149 6.07 -9.45 -1.49
C GLY A 149 5.29 -10.03 -2.67
N LEU A 150 4.10 -10.56 -2.44
CA LEU A 150 3.35 -11.32 -3.46
C LEU A 150 2.20 -10.52 -4.10
N ALA A 151 1.46 -9.74 -3.30
CA ALA A 151 0.25 -9.08 -3.77
C ALA A 151 0.47 -8.11 -4.93
N PRO A 152 1.57 -7.30 -4.97
CA PRO A 152 1.83 -6.44 -6.10
C PRO A 152 2.03 -7.21 -7.42
N GLY A 153 2.83 -8.28 -7.43
CA GLY A 153 3.05 -9.11 -8.62
C GLY A 153 1.75 -9.72 -9.13
N LEU A 154 0.96 -10.32 -8.24
CA LEU A 154 -0.36 -10.86 -8.58
C LEU A 154 -1.33 -9.76 -9.07
N ALA A 155 -1.30 -8.56 -8.47
CA ALA A 155 -2.10 -7.44 -8.94
C ALA A 155 -1.70 -6.98 -10.34
N ALA A 156 -0.40 -6.89 -10.62
CA ALA A 156 0.13 -6.58 -11.95
C ALA A 156 -0.34 -7.59 -12.99
N ALA A 157 -0.31 -8.90 -12.68
CA ALA A 157 -0.78 -9.96 -13.57
C ALA A 157 -2.23 -9.72 -14.05
N HIS A 158 -3.11 -9.31 -13.15
CA HIS A 158 -4.53 -9.08 -13.46
C HIS A 158 -4.81 -7.71 -14.09
N ALA A 159 -4.04 -6.66 -13.71
CA ALA A 159 -4.33 -5.28 -14.08
C ALA A 159 -3.65 -4.83 -15.38
N LEU A 160 -2.46 -5.35 -15.70
CA LEU A 160 -1.72 -4.96 -16.90
C LEU A 160 -2.50 -5.26 -18.19
N ARG A 161 -2.46 -4.29 -19.12
CA ARG A 161 -3.06 -4.38 -20.46
C ARG A 161 -2.04 -4.25 -21.57
N GLY A 162 -0.85 -3.76 -21.27
CA GLY A 162 0.24 -3.56 -22.20
C GLY A 162 1.43 -2.87 -21.55
N TRP A 163 2.51 -2.75 -22.32
CA TRP A 163 3.64 -1.88 -21.99
C TRP A 163 4.31 -1.37 -23.27
N GLU A 164 4.99 -0.25 -23.16
CA GLU A 164 5.77 0.40 -24.21
C GLU A 164 7.18 0.66 -23.68
N GLY A 165 8.21 0.64 -24.52
CA GLY A 165 9.58 0.87 -24.11
C GLY A 165 10.20 -0.26 -23.26
N VAL A 166 9.52 -1.40 -23.15
CA VAL A 166 10.01 -2.61 -22.45
C VAL A 166 10.51 -3.60 -23.48
N PRO A 167 11.75 -4.17 -23.35
CA PRO A 167 12.34 -5.05 -24.37
C PRO A 167 11.72 -6.45 -24.42
N VAL A 168 10.64 -6.70 -23.67
CA VAL A 168 9.90 -7.96 -23.60
C VAL A 168 8.55 -7.78 -24.30
N PRO A 169 8.13 -8.68 -25.22
CA PRO A 169 6.81 -8.62 -25.83
C PRO A 169 5.71 -8.80 -24.78
N PHE A 170 4.68 -7.95 -24.87
CA PHE A 170 3.52 -8.10 -24.01
C PHE A 170 2.68 -9.32 -24.42
N VAL A 171 2.36 -10.17 -23.47
CA VAL A 171 1.53 -11.36 -23.67
C VAL A 171 0.48 -11.44 -22.56
N ARG A 172 -0.76 -11.75 -22.95
CA ARG A 172 -1.84 -12.11 -22.02
C ARG A 172 -2.43 -13.45 -22.39
N ARG A 173 -2.65 -14.31 -21.40
CA ARG A 173 -3.31 -15.61 -21.56
C ARG A 173 -4.42 -15.73 -20.53
N ASN A 174 -5.62 -16.14 -20.94
CA ASN A 174 -6.76 -16.32 -20.02
C ASN A 174 -7.11 -15.08 -19.18
N GLY A 175 -6.82 -13.88 -19.71
CA GLY A 175 -7.13 -12.64 -19.00
C GLY A 175 -6.10 -12.15 -18.00
N VAL A 176 -4.96 -12.83 -17.87
CA VAL A 176 -3.81 -12.46 -17.00
C VAL A 176 -2.51 -12.40 -17.79
N VAL A 177 -1.54 -11.67 -17.30
CA VAL A 177 -0.15 -11.74 -17.79
C VAL A 177 0.48 -12.95 -17.12
N PRO A 178 1.04 -13.90 -17.89
CA PRO A 178 1.63 -15.10 -17.30
C PRO A 178 2.96 -14.80 -16.59
N ASP A 179 3.31 -15.64 -15.60
CA ASP A 179 4.50 -15.47 -14.76
C ASP A 179 5.78 -15.40 -15.59
N ASP A 180 5.90 -16.23 -16.65
CA ASP A 180 7.05 -16.23 -17.56
C ASP A 180 7.29 -14.91 -18.30
N ALA A 181 6.27 -14.06 -18.39
CA ALA A 181 6.38 -12.71 -18.94
C ALA A 181 6.67 -11.66 -17.84
N LEU A 182 6.08 -11.83 -16.65
CA LEU A 182 6.33 -10.96 -15.49
C LEU A 182 7.76 -11.12 -14.97
N ASP A 183 8.28 -12.33 -14.89
CA ASP A 183 9.64 -12.66 -14.41
C ASP A 183 10.75 -12.04 -15.28
N ARG A 184 10.41 -11.54 -16.46
CA ARG A 184 11.35 -10.80 -17.32
C ARG A 184 11.36 -9.31 -17.09
N LEU A 185 10.43 -8.79 -16.30
CA LEU A 185 10.42 -7.39 -15.91
C LEU A 185 11.41 -7.18 -14.75
N PRO A 186 12.02 -6.00 -14.63
CA PRO A 186 12.76 -5.65 -13.42
C PRO A 186 11.83 -5.70 -12.20
N ASP A 187 12.31 -6.28 -11.09
CA ASP A 187 11.52 -6.48 -9.86
C ASP A 187 10.93 -5.16 -9.34
N ASP A 188 11.72 -4.07 -9.38
CA ASP A 188 11.26 -2.75 -8.94
C ASP A 188 10.15 -2.20 -9.84
N ASP A 189 10.21 -2.43 -11.14
CA ASP A 189 9.17 -2.03 -12.09
C ASP A 189 7.89 -2.84 -11.81
N LEU A 190 8.01 -4.16 -11.69
CA LEU A 190 6.88 -5.05 -11.39
C LEU A 190 6.19 -4.67 -10.09
N ARG A 191 6.98 -4.40 -9.05
CA ARG A 191 6.49 -3.96 -7.74
C ARG A 191 5.76 -2.62 -7.83
N ALA A 192 6.34 -1.62 -8.50
CA ALA A 192 5.73 -0.31 -8.67
C ALA A 192 4.41 -0.38 -9.44
N VAL A 193 4.38 -1.15 -10.54
CA VAL A 193 3.16 -1.42 -11.33
C VAL A 193 2.09 -2.10 -10.49
N GLY A 194 2.48 -3.08 -9.68
CA GLY A 194 1.57 -3.79 -8.80
C GLY A 194 0.95 -2.91 -7.72
N PHE A 195 1.75 -2.06 -7.07
CA PHE A 195 1.22 -1.08 -6.11
C PHE A 195 0.28 -0.07 -6.78
N ARG A 196 0.59 0.39 -7.99
CA ARG A 196 -0.30 1.26 -8.76
C ARG A 196 -1.63 0.56 -9.07
N ALA A 197 -1.60 -0.72 -9.43
CA ALA A 197 -2.81 -1.51 -9.66
C ALA A 197 -3.68 -1.64 -8.39
N LEU A 198 -3.05 -1.85 -7.22
CA LEU A 198 -3.73 -1.89 -5.92
C LEU A 198 -4.36 -0.53 -5.55
N GLU A 199 -3.66 0.57 -5.81
CA GLU A 199 -4.16 1.93 -5.60
C GLU A 199 -5.42 2.21 -6.45
N LEU A 200 -5.40 1.85 -7.74
CA LEU A 200 -6.55 1.99 -8.63
C LEU A 200 -7.77 1.19 -8.16
N MET A 201 -7.56 0.05 -7.49
CA MET A 201 -8.67 -0.70 -6.88
C MET A 201 -9.31 0.07 -5.71
N ARG A 202 -8.51 0.72 -4.86
CA ARG A 202 -9.01 1.50 -3.69
C ARG A 202 -9.85 2.69 -4.14
N VAL A 203 -9.35 3.44 -5.12
CA VAL A 203 -10.07 4.61 -5.69
C VAL A 203 -11.41 4.20 -6.28
N SER A 204 -11.49 3.07 -6.98
CA SER A 204 -12.74 2.60 -7.58
C SER A 204 -13.78 2.15 -6.54
N ASP A 205 -13.36 1.68 -5.37
CA ASP A 205 -14.28 1.28 -4.28
C ASP A 205 -14.84 2.50 -3.54
N THR A 206 -14.05 3.55 -3.36
CA THR A 206 -14.50 4.82 -2.77
C THR A 206 -15.50 5.53 -3.68
N ALA A 207 -15.26 5.54 -4.99
CA ALA A 207 -16.16 6.16 -5.97
C ALA A 207 -17.51 5.44 -6.13
N ARG A 208 -17.62 4.17 -5.71
CA ARG A 208 -18.88 3.41 -5.73
C ARG A 208 -19.72 3.60 -4.47
N LYS A 209 -19.15 4.13 -3.39
CA LYS A 209 -19.85 4.38 -2.12
C LYS A 209 -20.49 5.77 -2.05
N ASN A 210 -20.15 6.65 -3.00
CA ASN A 210 -20.76 7.97 -3.21
C ASN A 210 -21.66 7.94 -4.45
#